data_721eabd8b8e04889a8dfb2ca529aa78a
#
_entry.id   721eabd8b8e04889a8dfb2ca529aa78a
#
_cell.length_a   1.000
_cell.length_b   1.000
_cell.length_c   1.000
_cell.angle_alpha   90.00
_cell.angle_beta   90.00
_cell.angle_gamma   90.00
#
_symmetry.space_group_name_H-M   'P 1'
#
loop_
_entity.id
_entity.type
_entity.pdbx_description
1 polymer ?
#
loop_
_entity_poly.entity_id
_entity_poly.type
_entity_poly.pdbx_seq_one_letter_code
_entity_poly.pdbx_strand_id
1 'polypeptide(L)'
;MNSNSMNYISDEITLQIQQIQLQIISLKCQEKEGTITSAGAAFLDELTKKEFKLKEQKVLEVHTNAIQSGTLIKNGKEKTYYQTRVKSLKNPPRCSTYEALIEKLYDHYFGTTILNDYSFESVFEAALEEKIRLTAPKEKTVRDYRSSYKAFITPEFGSRDIREITSTQLKEYLQVQTRRINPTWKRFLKFKGILNLAFRYASDPDHRIIAVNIVPSDNGPYKKNLTMSDDRPEEKAFQPHEIEMIREYLWSRVEKEKYDVNGYAILFSSHTGVRQGEIPSLKWEDISEKLIHIHSQQNDRETANGKEYYYNPTTKNEKGESKNGRYIPLTQEVKHILNELKKKQEALGIHSEWVFAKEDGNWTTTVAYYESLYKICIDKLGLGLSNNHAFRIALNSYVLIPMGLDAPERARILGHSVQTNLEHYTFSRDKEFLSEIGDLWNNFNKENGLSKVG
;
A
#
# COMPACT_ATOMS: atom_id res chain seq x y z
N MET A 1 6.14 -13.23 26.22
CA MET A 1 6.48 -12.01 26.97
C MET A 1 5.61 -10.89 26.43
N ASN A 2 4.86 -10.23 27.29
CA ASN A 2 3.78 -9.30 26.91
C ASN A 2 4.32 -8.03 26.25
N SER A 3 3.69 -7.58 25.17
CA SER A 3 4.00 -6.34 24.43
C SER A 3 4.02 -5.07 25.33
N ASN A 4 3.30 -5.08 26.42
CA ASN A 4 3.31 -3.97 27.40
C ASN A 4 4.60 -3.85 28.22
N SER A 5 5.32 -4.95 28.46
CA SER A 5 6.60 -4.88 29.21
C SER A 5 7.76 -4.37 28.35
N MET A 6 7.73 -4.60 27.05
CA MET A 6 8.73 -4.07 26.11
C MET A 6 8.65 -2.54 25.93
N ASN A 7 7.44 -1.97 25.88
CA ASN A 7 7.28 -0.52 25.78
C ASN A 7 7.77 0.21 27.04
N TYR A 8 7.52 -0.32 28.24
CA TYR A 8 7.99 0.28 29.50
C TYR A 8 9.52 0.33 29.61
N ILE A 9 10.22 -0.73 29.17
CA ILE A 9 11.69 -0.79 29.21
C ILE A 9 12.31 0.18 28.19
N SER A 10 11.71 0.31 27.00
CA SER A 10 12.17 1.24 25.96
C SER A 10 12.05 2.70 26.40
N ASP A 11 11.01 3.04 27.12
CA ASP A 11 10.77 4.41 27.65
C ASP A 11 11.76 4.76 28.77
N GLU A 12 12.10 3.80 29.63
CA GLU A 12 13.08 3.97 30.71
C GLU A 12 14.50 4.20 30.15
N ILE A 13 14.92 3.43 29.16
CA ILE A 13 16.23 3.61 28.49
C ILE A 13 16.31 4.98 27.84
N THR A 14 15.24 5.45 27.18
CA THR A 14 15.19 6.78 26.55
C THR A 14 15.40 7.88 27.57
N LEU A 15 14.71 7.80 28.71
CA LEU A 15 14.86 8.77 29.78
C LEU A 15 16.29 8.79 30.37
N GLN A 16 16.91 7.62 30.53
CA GLN A 16 18.30 7.51 31.00
C GLN A 16 19.26 8.14 30.00
N ILE A 17 19.10 7.91 28.69
CA ILE A 17 19.92 8.54 27.65
C ILE A 17 19.80 10.06 27.74
N GLN A 18 18.61 10.62 27.84
CA GLN A 18 18.37 12.05 27.93
C GLN A 18 19.02 12.68 29.18
N GLN A 19 18.92 12.01 30.33
CA GLN A 19 19.57 12.47 31.57
C GLN A 19 21.10 12.48 31.43
N ILE A 20 21.68 11.45 30.86
CA ILE A 20 23.12 11.36 30.60
C ILE A 20 23.56 12.45 29.63
N GLN A 21 22.81 12.71 28.55
CA GLN A 21 23.11 13.76 27.59
C GLN A 21 23.14 15.16 28.21
N LEU A 22 22.20 15.47 29.12
CA LEU A 22 22.21 16.73 29.86
C LEU A 22 23.48 16.90 30.71
N GLN A 23 23.93 15.82 31.38
CA GLN A 23 25.16 15.82 32.15
C GLN A 23 26.41 16.00 31.27
N ILE A 24 26.46 15.29 30.14
CA ILE A 24 27.53 15.40 29.13
C ILE A 24 27.61 16.84 28.61
N ILE A 25 26.49 17.47 28.27
CA ILE A 25 26.45 18.88 27.81
C ILE A 25 27.01 19.81 28.85
N SER A 26 26.65 19.66 30.11
CA SER A 26 27.14 20.48 31.22
C SER A 26 28.65 20.35 31.38
N LEU A 27 29.19 19.13 31.35
CA LEU A 27 30.64 18.87 31.48
C LEU A 27 31.42 19.37 30.27
N LYS A 28 30.89 19.23 29.06
CA LYS A 28 31.50 19.79 27.82
C LYS A 28 31.52 21.31 27.81
N CYS A 29 30.55 21.99 28.43
CA CYS A 29 30.61 23.42 28.64
C CYS A 29 31.77 23.80 29.55
N GLN A 30 31.95 23.11 30.68
CA GLN A 30 33.07 23.29 31.60
C GLN A 30 34.43 23.02 30.94
N GLU A 31 34.48 21.99 30.05
CA GLU A 31 35.69 21.70 29.27
C GLU A 31 36.04 22.84 28.31
N LYS A 32 35.09 23.41 27.58
CA LYS A 32 35.27 24.54 26.69
C LYS A 32 35.71 25.82 27.42
N GLU A 33 35.21 26.02 28.64
CA GLU A 33 35.57 27.15 29.51
C GLU A 33 36.89 26.92 30.25
N GLY A 34 37.52 25.74 30.10
CA GLY A 34 38.77 25.41 30.79
C GLY A 34 38.61 25.20 32.32
N THR A 35 37.38 24.99 32.77
CA THR A 35 37.05 24.85 34.20
C THR A 35 36.86 23.39 34.64
N ILE A 36 36.94 22.43 33.69
CA ILE A 36 36.76 21.01 34.01
C ILE A 36 37.94 20.46 34.81
N THR A 37 37.67 19.75 35.88
CA THR A 37 38.66 19.03 36.66
C THR A 37 39.05 17.68 36.01
N SER A 38 40.22 17.14 36.44
CA SER A 38 40.62 15.78 35.95
C SER A 38 39.60 14.71 36.32
N ALA A 39 38.93 14.83 37.46
CA ALA A 39 37.81 13.95 37.83
C ALA A 39 36.58 14.19 36.95
N GLY A 40 36.30 15.44 36.57
CA GLY A 40 35.20 15.77 35.65
C GLY A 40 35.44 15.24 34.25
N ALA A 41 36.67 15.29 33.74
CA ALA A 41 37.02 14.70 32.44
C ALA A 41 36.89 13.17 32.44
N ALA A 42 37.35 12.49 33.51
CA ALA A 42 37.15 11.03 33.66
C ALA A 42 35.67 10.65 33.71
N PHE A 43 34.86 11.42 34.40
CA PHE A 43 33.42 11.22 34.51
C PHE A 43 32.71 11.47 33.16
N LEU A 44 33.15 12.45 32.37
CA LEU A 44 32.67 12.69 31.01
C LEU A 44 32.91 11.48 30.10
N ASP A 45 34.10 10.85 30.18
CA ASP A 45 34.41 9.64 29.41
C ASP A 45 33.53 8.45 29.83
N GLU A 46 33.30 8.28 31.14
CA GLU A 46 32.39 7.26 31.68
C GLU A 46 30.95 7.43 31.20
N LEU A 47 30.43 8.66 31.27
CA LEU A 47 29.07 8.98 30.79
C LEU A 47 28.93 8.77 29.30
N THR A 48 29.94 9.13 28.51
CA THR A 48 29.93 8.93 27.04
C THR A 48 29.88 7.44 26.69
N LYS A 49 30.65 6.62 27.38
CA LYS A 49 30.60 5.14 27.23
C LYS A 49 29.26 4.56 27.65
N LYS A 50 28.68 5.07 28.71
CA LYS A 50 27.37 4.61 29.19
C LYS A 50 26.24 5.01 28.20
N GLU A 51 26.27 6.24 27.70
CA GLU A 51 25.34 6.69 26.67
C GLU A 51 25.41 5.79 25.45
N PHE A 52 26.62 5.51 24.93
CA PHE A 52 26.82 4.66 23.78
C PHE A 52 26.23 3.25 23.99
N LYS A 53 26.45 2.61 25.13
CA LYS A 53 25.90 1.29 25.45
C LYS A 53 24.37 1.27 25.46
N LEU A 54 23.73 2.30 26.00
CA LEU A 54 22.29 2.43 26.01
C LEU A 54 21.71 2.66 24.58
N LYS A 55 22.38 3.47 23.76
CA LYS A 55 22.04 3.66 22.37
C LYS A 55 22.21 2.35 21.56
N GLU A 56 23.29 1.63 21.76
CA GLU A 56 23.55 0.32 21.16
C GLU A 56 22.43 -0.67 21.49
N GLN A 57 22.10 -0.80 22.79
CA GLN A 57 21.01 -1.66 23.23
C GLN A 57 19.70 -1.32 22.51
N LYS A 58 19.33 -0.04 22.50
CA LYS A 58 18.08 0.44 21.85
C LYS A 58 18.07 0.18 20.35
N VAL A 59 19.20 0.37 19.66
CA VAL A 59 19.34 0.05 18.24
C VAL A 59 19.16 -1.43 17.97
N LEU A 60 19.80 -2.31 18.75
CA LEU A 60 19.75 -3.75 18.56
C LEU A 60 18.37 -4.35 18.86
N GLU A 61 17.55 -3.71 19.69
CA GLU A 61 16.15 -4.12 19.91
C GLU A 61 15.28 -3.97 18.65
N VAL A 62 15.54 -2.98 17.81
CA VAL A 62 14.73 -2.66 16.60
C VAL A 62 15.41 -3.05 15.30
N HIS A 63 16.74 -3.10 15.28
CA HIS A 63 17.53 -3.41 14.09
C HIS A 63 17.77 -4.91 13.98
N THR A 64 17.03 -5.58 13.09
CA THR A 64 17.04 -7.05 12.95
C THR A 64 18.06 -7.59 11.96
N ASN A 65 18.70 -6.72 11.16
CA ASN A 65 19.67 -7.16 10.16
C ASN A 65 21.08 -7.27 10.75
N ALA A 66 21.86 -8.25 10.29
CA ALA A 66 23.23 -8.42 10.74
C ALA A 66 24.12 -7.23 10.37
N ILE A 67 24.94 -6.79 11.32
CA ILE A 67 26.01 -5.82 11.09
C ILE A 67 27.25 -6.60 10.62
N GLN A 68 27.75 -6.23 9.43
CA GLN A 68 28.89 -6.88 8.79
C GLN A 68 30.10 -5.97 8.84
N SER A 69 31.30 -6.54 9.08
CA SER A 69 32.56 -5.85 8.92
C SER A 69 33.28 -6.34 7.66
N GLY A 70 34.06 -5.46 7.06
CA GLY A 70 34.89 -5.80 5.90
C GLY A 70 36.06 -4.85 5.77
N THR A 71 36.98 -5.13 4.83
CA THR A 71 38.15 -4.32 4.54
C THR A 71 38.11 -3.80 3.11
N LEU A 72 38.59 -2.59 2.90
CA LEU A 72 38.74 -1.95 1.59
C LEU A 72 40.16 -1.38 1.45
N ILE A 73 40.77 -1.54 0.30
CA ILE A 73 42.05 -0.88 -0.03
C ILE A 73 41.71 0.48 -0.64
N LYS A 74 42.10 1.56 0.04
CA LYS A 74 41.94 2.94 -0.46
C LYS A 74 43.29 3.66 -0.35
N ASN A 75 43.79 4.16 -1.46
CA ASN A 75 45.11 4.80 -1.57
C ASN A 75 46.26 3.94 -1.02
N GLY A 76 46.26 2.62 -1.33
CA GLY A 76 47.27 1.68 -0.88
C GLY A 76 47.24 1.32 0.62
N LYS A 77 46.24 1.79 1.36
CA LYS A 77 46.07 1.46 2.79
C LYS A 77 44.78 0.66 2.99
N GLU A 78 44.88 -0.39 3.78
CA GLU A 78 43.76 -1.17 4.21
C GLU A 78 42.94 -0.38 5.25
N LYS A 79 41.59 -0.30 5.01
CA LYS A 79 40.65 0.36 5.91
C LYS A 79 39.51 -0.56 6.22
N THR A 80 39.25 -0.78 7.49
CA THR A 80 38.06 -1.50 7.97
C THR A 80 36.81 -0.65 7.82
N TYR A 81 35.70 -1.27 7.51
CA TYR A 81 34.37 -0.65 7.54
C TYR A 81 33.36 -1.58 8.17
N TYR A 82 32.27 -0.99 8.69
CA TYR A 82 31.08 -1.66 9.19
C TYR A 82 29.89 -1.22 8.39
N GLN A 83 29.01 -2.17 8.02
CA GLN A 83 27.80 -1.89 7.25
C GLN A 83 26.66 -2.80 7.66
N THR A 84 25.44 -2.36 7.40
CA THR A 84 24.24 -3.17 7.58
C THR A 84 23.17 -2.75 6.60
N ARG A 85 22.15 -3.58 6.37
CA ARG A 85 21.02 -3.23 5.51
C ARG A 85 19.91 -2.62 6.36
N VAL A 86 19.45 -1.44 5.99
CA VAL A 86 18.29 -0.77 6.60
C VAL A 86 17.20 -0.70 5.54
N LYS A 87 16.01 -1.26 5.86
CA LYS A 87 14.92 -1.47 4.90
C LYS A 87 14.40 -0.15 4.28
N SER A 88 14.45 0.93 5.04
CA SER A 88 14.01 2.28 4.62
C SER A 88 15.06 3.05 3.82
N LEU A 89 16.33 2.60 3.78
CA LEU A 89 17.41 3.29 3.09
C LEU A 89 17.74 2.63 1.75
N LYS A 90 17.86 3.45 0.69
CA LYS A 90 18.23 2.99 -0.65
C LYS A 90 19.63 2.37 -0.66
N ASN A 91 20.58 2.98 0.07
CA ASN A 91 21.94 2.50 0.19
C ASN A 91 22.21 2.02 1.63
N PRO A 92 22.88 0.87 1.83
CA PRO A 92 23.29 0.41 3.15
C PRO A 92 24.17 1.46 3.85
N PRO A 93 23.91 1.84 5.10
CA PRO A 93 24.80 2.70 5.85
C PRO A 93 26.15 1.99 6.05
N ARG A 94 27.25 2.70 5.78
CA ARG A 94 28.62 2.21 5.93
C ARG A 94 29.42 3.23 6.70
N CYS A 95 30.14 2.80 7.74
CA CYS A 95 30.98 3.64 8.60
C CYS A 95 32.34 2.99 8.83
N SER A 96 33.33 3.79 9.23
CA SER A 96 34.70 3.32 9.48
C SER A 96 34.87 2.61 10.81
N THR A 97 33.96 2.83 11.77
CA THR A 97 33.93 2.20 13.07
C THR A 97 32.56 1.65 13.37
N TYR A 98 32.47 0.68 14.28
CA TYR A 98 31.23 0.12 14.75
C TYR A 98 30.39 1.16 15.49
N GLU A 99 31.06 1.96 16.33
CA GLU A 99 30.42 3.02 17.10
C GLU A 99 29.75 4.04 16.19
N ALA A 100 30.45 4.50 15.15
CA ALA A 100 29.89 5.43 14.17
C ALA A 100 28.70 4.85 13.41
N LEU A 101 28.66 3.54 13.19
CA LEU A 101 27.52 2.88 12.58
C LEU A 101 26.33 2.80 13.56
N ILE A 102 26.57 2.48 14.82
CA ILE A 102 25.52 2.47 15.86
C ILE A 102 24.94 3.86 16.07
N GLU A 103 25.76 4.92 16.17
CA GLU A 103 25.26 6.31 16.26
C GLU A 103 24.39 6.67 15.05
N LYS A 104 24.83 6.32 13.85
CA LYS A 104 24.06 6.56 12.63
C LYS A 104 22.74 5.77 12.59
N LEU A 105 22.73 4.56 13.11
CA LEU A 105 21.51 3.77 13.25
C LEU A 105 20.60 4.33 14.35
N TYR A 106 21.18 4.80 15.47
CA TYR A 106 20.45 5.45 16.53
C TYR A 106 19.75 6.72 16.04
N ASP A 107 20.48 7.60 15.34
CA ASP A 107 19.89 8.78 14.71
C ASP A 107 18.82 8.41 13.66
N HIS A 108 19.02 7.31 12.95
CA HIS A 108 18.05 6.83 11.98
C HIS A 108 16.76 6.33 12.66
N TYR A 109 16.85 5.59 13.76
CA TYR A 109 15.68 4.99 14.42
C TYR A 109 15.03 5.90 15.46
N PHE A 110 15.82 6.70 16.16
CA PHE A 110 15.43 7.46 17.34
C PHE A 110 15.77 8.95 17.28
N GLY A 111 16.50 9.39 16.25
CA GLY A 111 16.81 10.81 16.07
C GLY A 111 15.52 11.61 15.89
N THR A 112 15.31 12.62 16.72
CA THR A 112 14.22 13.56 16.56
C THR A 112 14.51 14.49 15.39
N THR A 113 13.56 14.63 14.47
CA THR A 113 13.64 15.67 13.44
C THR A 113 13.55 17.02 14.14
N ILE A 114 14.63 17.82 14.08
CA ILE A 114 14.59 19.19 14.62
C ILE A 114 13.69 19.99 13.69
N LEU A 115 12.54 20.40 14.19
CA LEU A 115 11.62 21.26 13.46
C LEU A 115 12.15 22.69 13.44
N ASN A 116 12.30 23.27 12.25
CA ASN A 116 12.67 24.67 12.11
C ASN A 116 11.51 25.60 12.52
N ASP A 117 10.27 25.12 12.36
CA ASP A 117 9.05 25.78 12.82
C ASP A 117 8.02 24.73 13.25
N TYR A 118 6.96 25.16 13.89
CA TYR A 118 5.87 24.33 14.38
C TYR A 118 4.61 24.49 13.52
N SER A 119 4.75 24.90 12.26
CA SER A 119 3.61 24.91 11.32
C SER A 119 3.05 23.49 11.16
N PHE A 120 1.75 23.40 10.90
CA PHE A 120 1.10 22.11 10.65
C PHE A 120 1.79 21.33 9.51
N GLU A 121 2.25 22.05 8.47
CA GLU A 121 2.99 21.48 7.34
C GLU A 121 4.32 20.86 7.77
N SER A 122 5.14 21.59 8.52
CA SER A 122 6.43 21.08 9.01
C SER A 122 6.26 19.89 9.94
N VAL A 123 5.25 19.92 10.80
CA VAL A 123 4.94 18.79 11.68
C VAL A 123 4.42 17.59 10.88
N PHE A 124 3.59 17.81 9.86
CA PHE A 124 3.13 16.72 8.99
C PHE A 124 4.28 16.05 8.22
N GLU A 125 5.18 16.83 7.63
CA GLU A 125 6.34 16.26 6.91
C GLU A 125 7.27 15.50 7.88
N ALA A 126 7.56 16.04 9.07
CA ALA A 126 8.33 15.33 10.09
C ALA A 126 7.66 14.01 10.51
N ALA A 127 6.37 14.01 10.73
CA ALA A 127 5.59 12.82 11.05
C ALA A 127 5.61 11.79 9.91
N LEU A 128 5.57 12.26 8.66
CA LEU A 128 5.65 11.38 7.47
C LEU A 128 7.06 10.80 7.32
N GLU A 129 8.11 11.59 7.54
CA GLU A 129 9.50 11.12 7.55
C GLU A 129 9.75 10.07 8.63
N GLU A 130 9.26 10.30 9.84
CA GLU A 130 9.33 9.31 10.91
C GLU A 130 8.59 8.01 10.53
N LYS A 131 7.40 8.12 9.97
CA LYS A 131 6.66 6.95 9.47
C LYS A 131 7.45 6.21 8.38
N ILE A 132 8.10 6.91 7.47
CA ILE A 132 8.96 6.31 6.42
C ILE A 132 10.13 5.57 7.08
N ARG A 133 10.75 6.18 8.06
CA ARG A 133 11.88 5.63 8.80
C ARG A 133 11.50 4.35 9.55
N LEU A 134 10.40 4.38 10.30
CA LEU A 134 9.99 3.26 11.17
C LEU A 134 9.33 2.12 10.42
N THR A 135 8.50 2.40 9.40
CA THR A 135 7.65 1.39 8.77
C THR A 135 8.03 1.05 7.32
N ALA A 136 8.96 1.79 6.73
CA ALA A 136 9.36 1.66 5.33
C ALA A 136 8.17 1.42 4.36
N PRO A 137 7.18 2.31 4.34
CA PRO A 137 6.01 2.12 3.50
C PRO A 137 6.40 2.15 2.01
N LYS A 138 5.56 1.54 1.17
CA LYS A 138 5.77 1.60 -0.29
C LYS A 138 5.75 3.07 -0.76
N GLU A 139 6.57 3.42 -1.74
CA GLU A 139 6.65 4.79 -2.32
C GLU A 139 5.26 5.35 -2.70
N LYS A 140 4.41 4.51 -3.27
CA LYS A 140 3.02 4.89 -3.58
C LYS A 140 2.24 5.35 -2.34
N THR A 141 2.43 4.71 -1.19
CA THR A 141 1.77 5.12 0.06
C THR A 141 2.23 6.51 0.49
N VAL A 142 3.52 6.82 0.37
CA VAL A 142 4.07 8.15 0.67
C VAL A 142 3.50 9.20 -0.27
N ARG A 143 3.45 8.91 -1.58
CA ARG A 143 2.80 9.79 -2.59
C ARG A 143 1.33 10.03 -2.25
N ASP A 144 0.60 9.00 -1.83
CA ASP A 144 -0.81 9.11 -1.45
C ASP A 144 -1.01 10.02 -0.23
N TYR A 145 -0.10 9.98 0.77
CA TYR A 145 -0.12 10.92 1.90
C TYR A 145 0.07 12.36 1.43
N ARG A 146 1.12 12.65 0.65
CA ARG A 146 1.38 14.01 0.13
C ARG A 146 0.30 14.52 -0.81
N SER A 147 -0.24 13.66 -1.68
CA SER A 147 -1.37 14.00 -2.56
C SER A 147 -2.63 14.31 -1.76
N SER A 148 -2.90 13.52 -0.71
CA SER A 148 -4.03 13.77 0.18
C SER A 148 -3.83 15.06 0.98
N TYR A 149 -2.62 15.36 1.45
CA TYR A 149 -2.29 16.63 2.09
C TYR A 149 -2.66 17.81 1.17
N LYS A 150 -2.13 17.82 -0.06
CA LYS A 150 -2.42 18.87 -1.06
C LYS A 150 -3.91 19.02 -1.38
N ALA A 151 -4.67 17.92 -1.34
CA ALA A 151 -6.10 17.95 -1.65
C ALA A 151 -6.96 18.51 -0.50
N PHE A 152 -6.56 18.28 0.74
CA PHE A 152 -7.39 18.55 1.92
C PHE A 152 -6.90 19.71 2.77
N ILE A 153 -5.59 19.96 2.81
CA ILE A 153 -5.00 21.00 3.64
C ILE A 153 -4.81 22.26 2.81
N THR A 154 -5.40 23.36 3.26
CA THR A 154 -5.22 24.66 2.61
C THR A 154 -3.88 25.28 3.06
N PRO A 155 -3.25 26.15 2.24
CA PRO A 155 -2.02 26.83 2.63
C PRO A 155 -2.13 27.58 3.96
N GLU A 156 -3.29 28.23 4.20
CA GLU A 156 -3.53 28.99 5.44
C GLU A 156 -3.62 28.08 6.67
N PHE A 157 -4.14 26.86 6.53
CA PHE A 157 -4.15 25.90 7.62
C PHE A 157 -2.77 25.24 7.78
N GLY A 158 -2.09 24.95 6.68
CA GLY A 158 -0.74 24.39 6.67
C GLY A 158 0.28 25.27 7.37
N SER A 159 0.16 26.60 7.23
CA SER A 159 1.09 27.58 7.86
C SER A 159 0.78 27.88 9.33
N ARG A 160 -0.34 27.38 9.90
CA ARG A 160 -0.66 27.62 11.32
C ARG A 160 0.27 26.85 12.25
N ASP A 161 0.68 27.50 13.34
CA ASP A 161 1.36 26.80 14.41
C ASP A 161 0.44 25.75 15.05
N ILE A 162 0.86 24.47 15.02
CA ILE A 162 0.06 23.35 15.50
C ILE A 162 -0.29 23.48 17.00
N ARG A 163 0.55 24.20 17.78
CA ARG A 163 0.36 24.44 19.20
C ARG A 163 -0.80 25.39 19.49
N GLU A 164 -1.14 26.26 18.52
CA GLU A 164 -2.20 27.25 18.64
C GLU A 164 -3.54 26.74 18.10
N ILE A 165 -3.55 25.60 17.40
CA ILE A 165 -4.78 25.02 16.85
C ILE A 165 -5.60 24.40 17.97
N THR A 166 -6.76 24.98 18.25
CA THR A 166 -7.70 24.44 19.25
C THR A 166 -8.60 23.35 18.67
N SER A 167 -9.16 22.49 19.53
CA SER A 167 -10.13 21.47 19.14
C SER A 167 -11.35 22.05 18.41
N THR A 168 -11.82 23.22 18.83
CA THR A 168 -12.95 23.91 18.19
C THR A 168 -12.59 24.36 16.78
N GLN A 169 -11.46 25.01 16.60
CA GLN A 169 -10.99 25.46 15.28
C GLN A 169 -10.77 24.28 14.33
N LEU A 170 -10.24 23.14 14.83
CA LEU A 170 -10.06 21.94 14.03
C LEU A 170 -11.41 21.33 13.58
N LYS A 171 -12.41 21.31 14.46
CA LYS A 171 -13.76 20.85 14.14
C LYS A 171 -14.43 21.75 13.08
N GLU A 172 -14.29 23.07 13.23
CA GLU A 172 -14.78 24.04 12.24
C GLU A 172 -14.07 23.88 10.89
N TYR A 173 -12.75 23.71 10.91
CA TYR A 173 -11.98 23.44 9.70
C TYR A 173 -12.47 22.17 8.98
N LEU A 174 -12.65 21.08 9.71
CA LEU A 174 -13.21 19.83 9.18
C LEU A 174 -14.60 20.06 8.57
N GLN A 175 -15.48 20.83 9.22
CA GLN A 175 -16.81 21.16 8.69
C GLN A 175 -16.73 21.97 7.39
N VAL A 176 -15.88 23.00 7.36
CA VAL A 176 -15.70 23.84 6.17
C VAL A 176 -15.14 23.03 5.00
N GLN A 177 -14.08 22.24 5.25
CA GLN A 177 -13.44 21.45 4.20
C GLN A 177 -14.35 20.33 3.68
N THR A 178 -15.10 19.65 4.54
CA THR A 178 -16.05 18.60 4.10
C THR A 178 -17.19 19.17 3.29
N ARG A 179 -17.68 20.40 3.58
CA ARG A 179 -18.67 21.10 2.73
C ARG A 179 -18.08 21.52 1.39
N ARG A 180 -16.86 22.06 1.39
CA ARG A 180 -16.18 22.54 0.19
C ARG A 180 -15.86 21.40 -0.79
N ILE A 181 -15.37 20.26 -0.28
CA ILE A 181 -14.86 19.15 -1.10
C ILE A 181 -15.94 18.12 -1.38
N ASN A 182 -16.96 18.03 -0.51
CA ASN A 182 -18.00 17.00 -0.52
C ASN A 182 -17.39 15.58 -0.76
N PRO A 183 -16.47 15.13 0.11
CA PRO A 183 -15.72 13.92 -0.12
C PRO A 183 -16.59 12.68 0.12
N THR A 184 -16.28 11.57 -0.54
CA THR A 184 -16.79 10.25 -0.14
C THR A 184 -16.29 9.88 1.25
N TRP A 185 -16.95 8.92 1.91
CA TRP A 185 -16.52 8.41 3.23
C TRP A 185 -15.04 7.99 3.25
N LYS A 186 -14.59 7.27 2.23
CA LYS A 186 -13.17 6.83 2.12
C LYS A 186 -12.20 8.01 2.01
N ARG A 187 -12.56 9.05 1.24
CA ARG A 187 -11.75 10.27 1.12
C ARG A 187 -11.74 11.06 2.43
N PHE A 188 -12.86 11.14 3.14
CA PHE A 188 -12.92 11.76 4.46
C PHE A 188 -12.03 11.05 5.49
N LEU A 189 -12.00 9.71 5.49
CA LEU A 189 -11.10 8.96 6.36
C LEU A 189 -9.62 9.21 6.02
N LYS A 190 -9.27 9.38 4.74
CA LYS A 190 -7.92 9.79 4.33
C LYS A 190 -7.58 11.19 4.85
N PHE A 191 -8.50 12.13 4.77
CA PHE A 191 -8.34 13.47 5.34
C PHE A 191 -8.08 13.41 6.85
N LYS A 192 -8.91 12.69 7.59
CA LYS A 192 -8.65 12.45 9.03
C LYS A 192 -7.32 11.76 9.29
N GLY A 193 -6.90 10.87 8.38
CA GLY A 193 -5.60 10.20 8.44
C GLY A 193 -4.42 11.17 8.39
N ILE A 194 -4.50 12.22 7.55
CA ILE A 194 -3.50 13.29 7.47
C ILE A 194 -3.43 14.07 8.80
N LEU A 195 -4.59 14.49 9.30
CA LEU A 195 -4.67 15.20 10.59
C LEU A 195 -4.12 14.34 11.73
N ASN A 196 -4.55 13.09 11.82
CA ASN A 196 -4.07 12.16 12.83
C ASN A 196 -2.57 11.90 12.75
N LEU A 197 -1.98 11.87 11.55
CA LEU A 197 -0.53 11.68 11.42
C LEU A 197 0.23 12.82 12.10
N ALA A 198 -0.12 14.07 11.80
CA ALA A 198 0.53 15.25 12.37
C ALA A 198 0.23 15.42 13.87
N PHE A 199 -1.04 15.35 14.29
CA PHE A 199 -1.41 15.57 15.68
C PHE A 199 -0.97 14.45 16.64
N ARG A 200 -0.88 13.18 16.18
CA ARG A 200 -0.28 12.08 16.96
C ARG A 200 1.22 12.28 17.14
N TYR A 201 1.94 12.61 16.07
CA TYR A 201 3.34 12.95 16.16
C TYR A 201 3.59 14.09 17.14
N ALA A 202 2.82 15.17 17.03
CA ALA A 202 2.95 16.33 17.91
C ALA A 202 2.63 16.02 19.38
N SER A 203 1.70 15.09 19.66
CA SER A 203 1.31 14.69 21.01
C SER A 203 2.06 13.49 21.56
N ASP A 204 2.98 12.92 20.77
CA ASP A 204 3.80 11.78 21.21
C ASP A 204 4.67 12.17 22.39
N PRO A 205 4.83 11.30 23.41
CA PRO A 205 5.69 11.55 24.56
C PRO A 205 7.14 11.90 24.22
N ASP A 206 7.66 11.43 23.08
CA ASP A 206 9.01 11.72 22.62
C ASP A 206 9.14 13.12 22.02
N HIS A 207 8.06 13.65 21.41
CA HIS A 207 8.06 14.97 20.76
C HIS A 207 7.50 16.10 21.63
N ARG A 208 6.43 15.84 22.38
CA ARG A 208 5.80 16.76 23.34
C ARG A 208 5.53 18.17 22.82
N ILE A 209 5.20 18.31 21.53
CA ILE A 209 4.89 19.59 20.92
C ILE A 209 3.55 20.13 21.44
N ILE A 210 2.58 19.23 21.62
CA ILE A 210 1.26 19.50 22.20
C ILE A 210 0.93 18.45 23.27
N ALA A 211 -0.01 18.75 24.16
CA ALA A 211 -0.35 17.86 25.27
C ALA A 211 -1.14 16.62 24.83
N VAL A 212 -2.05 16.74 23.87
CA VAL A 212 -2.97 15.66 23.42
C VAL A 212 -3.32 15.78 21.95
N ASN A 213 -3.64 14.65 21.32
CA ASN A 213 -4.21 14.64 19.99
C ASN A 213 -5.66 15.16 20.02
N ILE A 214 -5.92 16.26 19.34
CA ILE A 214 -7.22 16.94 19.32
C ILE A 214 -8.12 16.54 18.14
N VAL A 215 -7.70 15.61 17.29
CA VAL A 215 -8.51 15.15 16.14
C VAL A 215 -9.76 14.43 16.66
N PRO A 216 -10.98 14.88 16.31
CA PRO A 216 -12.20 14.30 16.85
C PRO A 216 -12.33 12.81 16.49
N SER A 217 -12.65 11.97 17.44
CA SER A 217 -12.96 10.55 17.22
C SER A 217 -14.33 10.38 16.56
N ASP A 218 -15.33 11.17 16.99
CA ASP A 218 -16.68 11.13 16.43
C ASP A 218 -16.71 11.72 15.01
N ASN A 219 -17.30 10.97 14.10
CA ASN A 219 -17.48 11.34 12.69
C ASN A 219 -18.91 11.78 12.35
N GLY A 220 -19.85 11.58 13.28
CA GLY A 220 -21.27 11.86 13.10
C GLY A 220 -21.57 13.25 12.53
N PRO A 221 -20.99 14.33 13.11
CA PRO A 221 -21.23 15.70 12.67
C PRO A 221 -20.88 15.99 11.21
N TYR A 222 -19.99 15.19 10.60
CA TYR A 222 -19.50 15.40 9.22
C TYR A 222 -20.26 14.59 8.17
N LYS A 223 -20.96 13.51 8.57
CA LYS A 223 -21.65 12.58 7.65
C LYS A 223 -22.57 13.27 6.65
N LYS A 224 -23.31 14.28 7.09
CA LYS A 224 -24.26 15.04 6.22
C LYS A 224 -23.57 15.82 5.08
N ASN A 225 -22.27 16.07 5.20
CA ASN A 225 -21.47 16.79 4.21
C ASN A 225 -20.68 15.83 3.30
N LEU A 226 -20.87 14.53 3.45
CA LEU A 226 -20.17 13.53 2.64
C LEU A 226 -21.05 13.12 1.46
N THR A 227 -20.41 12.92 0.32
CA THR A 227 -21.08 12.22 -0.77
C THR A 227 -21.35 10.80 -0.31
N MET A 228 -22.59 10.45 -0.15
CA MET A 228 -23.01 9.07 0.01
C MET A 228 -22.75 8.42 -1.34
N SER A 229 -21.65 7.68 -1.45
CA SER A 229 -21.52 6.76 -2.57
C SER A 229 -22.48 5.61 -2.26
N ASP A 230 -23.66 5.71 -2.81
CA ASP A 230 -24.61 4.59 -2.92
C ASP A 230 -24.09 3.57 -3.94
N ASP A 231 -22.77 3.52 -4.11
CA ASP A 231 -22.08 2.64 -5.05
C ASP A 231 -22.30 1.18 -4.63
N ARG A 232 -23.47 0.69 -4.93
CA ARG A 232 -23.77 -0.73 -4.81
C ARG A 232 -22.76 -1.51 -5.66
N PRO A 233 -22.29 -2.69 -5.22
CA PRO A 233 -21.36 -3.49 -6.01
C PRO A 233 -21.85 -3.71 -7.45
N GLU A 234 -23.17 -3.81 -7.68
CA GLU A 234 -23.81 -3.95 -8.98
C GLU A 234 -23.47 -2.81 -9.94
N GLU A 235 -23.49 -1.56 -9.44
CA GLU A 235 -23.19 -0.36 -10.24
C GLU A 235 -21.70 -0.25 -10.62
N LYS A 236 -20.84 -1.05 -9.96
CA LYS A 236 -19.40 -1.14 -10.23
C LYS A 236 -19.01 -2.31 -11.11
N ALA A 237 -19.94 -3.19 -11.43
CA ALA A 237 -19.72 -4.35 -12.29
C ALA A 237 -20.20 -4.08 -13.71
N PHE A 238 -19.43 -4.52 -14.70
CA PHE A 238 -19.99 -4.65 -16.04
C PHE A 238 -21.13 -5.63 -16.03
N GLN A 239 -22.23 -5.26 -16.67
CA GLN A 239 -23.36 -6.16 -16.85
C GLN A 239 -23.01 -7.26 -17.87
N PRO A 240 -23.67 -8.44 -17.83
CA PRO A 240 -23.36 -9.53 -18.76
C PRO A 240 -23.39 -9.12 -20.24
N HIS A 241 -24.40 -8.35 -20.67
CA HIS A 241 -24.48 -7.84 -22.03
C HIS A 241 -23.37 -6.85 -22.40
N GLU A 242 -22.89 -6.01 -21.44
CA GLU A 242 -21.76 -5.10 -21.65
C GLU A 242 -20.45 -5.86 -21.84
N ILE A 243 -20.26 -6.96 -21.08
CA ILE A 243 -19.09 -7.84 -21.25
C ILE A 243 -19.11 -8.51 -22.63
N GLU A 244 -20.28 -8.94 -23.09
CA GLU A 244 -20.44 -9.52 -24.43
C GLU A 244 -20.11 -8.49 -25.51
N MET A 245 -20.67 -7.29 -25.45
CA MET A 245 -20.33 -6.19 -26.36
C MET A 245 -18.82 -5.89 -26.39
N ILE A 246 -18.16 -5.85 -25.24
CA ILE A 246 -16.71 -5.62 -25.14
C ILE A 246 -15.94 -6.75 -25.83
N ARG A 247 -16.32 -8.01 -25.59
CA ARG A 247 -15.66 -9.20 -26.18
C ARG A 247 -15.85 -9.27 -27.70
N GLU A 248 -17.06 -9.06 -28.19
CA GLU A 248 -17.36 -9.02 -29.64
C GLU A 248 -16.56 -7.93 -30.36
N TYR A 249 -16.55 -6.71 -29.80
CA TYR A 249 -15.78 -5.63 -30.35
C TYR A 249 -14.29 -5.97 -30.39
N LEU A 250 -13.76 -6.52 -29.30
CA LEU A 250 -12.35 -6.86 -29.19
C LEU A 250 -11.95 -7.99 -30.15
N TRP A 251 -12.75 -9.05 -30.28
CA TRP A 251 -12.47 -10.12 -31.23
C TRP A 251 -12.42 -9.57 -32.67
N SER A 252 -13.42 -8.78 -33.07
CA SER A 252 -13.40 -8.12 -34.42
C SER A 252 -12.17 -7.24 -34.61
N ARG A 253 -11.67 -6.61 -33.55
CA ARG A 253 -10.50 -5.74 -33.59
C ARG A 253 -9.19 -6.54 -33.70
N VAL A 254 -8.96 -7.51 -32.82
CA VAL A 254 -7.71 -8.30 -32.81
C VAL A 254 -7.57 -9.18 -34.05
N GLU A 255 -8.68 -9.55 -34.70
CA GLU A 255 -8.65 -10.25 -36.00
C GLU A 255 -8.17 -9.34 -37.15
N LYS A 256 -8.67 -8.09 -37.17
CA LYS A 256 -8.39 -7.12 -38.21
C LYS A 256 -7.02 -6.46 -38.10
N GLU A 257 -6.60 -6.16 -36.88
CA GLU A 257 -5.34 -5.47 -36.62
C GLU A 257 -4.15 -6.43 -36.73
N LYS A 258 -3.03 -5.91 -37.23
CA LYS A 258 -1.78 -6.67 -37.34
C LYS A 258 -1.37 -7.22 -35.96
N TYR A 259 -1.39 -6.37 -34.93
CA TYR A 259 -1.11 -6.74 -33.58
C TYR A 259 -1.78 -5.77 -32.58
N ASP A 260 -2.53 -6.29 -31.61
CA ASP A 260 -3.17 -5.53 -30.55
C ASP A 260 -3.02 -6.24 -29.20
N VAL A 261 -1.87 -6.08 -28.59
CA VAL A 261 -1.57 -6.71 -27.30
C VAL A 261 -2.55 -6.31 -26.19
N ASN A 262 -3.01 -5.04 -26.18
CA ASN A 262 -3.94 -4.59 -25.16
C ASN A 262 -5.36 -5.12 -25.38
N GLY A 263 -5.77 -5.34 -26.63
CA GLY A 263 -7.02 -6.01 -26.94
C GLY A 263 -7.04 -7.44 -26.39
N TYR A 264 -5.99 -8.22 -26.63
CA TYR A 264 -5.85 -9.56 -26.04
C TYR A 264 -5.79 -9.54 -24.52
N ALA A 265 -5.11 -8.55 -23.92
CA ALA A 265 -5.01 -8.39 -22.48
C ALA A 265 -6.38 -8.10 -21.84
N ILE A 266 -7.23 -7.29 -22.51
CA ILE A 266 -8.59 -6.99 -22.05
C ILE A 266 -9.51 -8.21 -22.22
N LEU A 267 -9.43 -8.94 -23.35
CA LEU A 267 -10.13 -10.21 -23.51
C LEU A 267 -9.78 -11.17 -22.37
N PHE A 268 -8.49 -11.36 -22.10
CA PHE A 268 -8.02 -12.22 -21.01
C PHE A 268 -8.59 -11.78 -19.66
N SER A 269 -8.53 -10.49 -19.33
CA SER A 269 -9.01 -10.00 -18.04
C SER A 269 -10.53 -10.08 -17.91
N SER A 270 -11.28 -9.98 -19.00
CA SER A 270 -12.74 -10.11 -19.00
C SER A 270 -13.21 -11.53 -18.65
N HIS A 271 -12.37 -12.55 -18.85
CA HIS A 271 -12.65 -13.94 -18.49
C HIS A 271 -12.06 -14.37 -17.14
N THR A 272 -10.97 -13.71 -16.70
CA THR A 272 -10.21 -14.15 -15.52
C THR A 272 -10.38 -13.27 -14.30
N GLY A 273 -10.84 -12.03 -14.49
CA GLY A 273 -10.96 -11.07 -13.41
C GLY A 273 -9.64 -10.74 -12.69
N VAL A 274 -8.48 -10.93 -13.33
CA VAL A 274 -7.16 -10.57 -12.76
C VAL A 274 -7.04 -9.07 -12.53
N ARG A 275 -6.18 -8.67 -11.57
CA ARG A 275 -5.98 -7.24 -11.32
C ARG A 275 -5.17 -6.60 -12.45
N GLN A 276 -5.43 -5.33 -12.71
CA GLN A 276 -4.75 -4.57 -13.75
C GLN A 276 -3.22 -4.67 -13.67
N GLY A 277 -2.63 -4.62 -12.48
CA GLY A 277 -1.18 -4.75 -12.29
C GLY A 277 -0.63 -6.15 -12.53
N GLU A 278 -1.46 -7.19 -12.43
CA GLU A 278 -1.09 -8.59 -12.63
C GLU A 278 -0.98 -8.94 -14.13
N ILE A 279 -1.70 -8.22 -15.00
CA ILE A 279 -1.74 -8.50 -16.44
C ILE A 279 -0.38 -8.32 -17.12
N PRO A 280 0.31 -7.16 -17.03
CA PRO A 280 1.58 -6.97 -17.74
C PRO A 280 2.69 -7.90 -17.23
N SER A 281 2.61 -8.33 -15.95
CA SER A 281 3.66 -9.15 -15.32
C SER A 281 3.50 -10.65 -15.52
N LEU A 282 2.45 -11.09 -16.24
CA LEU A 282 2.22 -12.50 -16.53
C LEU A 282 3.24 -13.00 -17.55
N LYS A 283 3.87 -14.15 -17.24
CA LYS A 283 4.83 -14.79 -18.11
C LYS A 283 4.26 -16.07 -18.74
N TRP A 284 4.81 -16.50 -19.87
CA TRP A 284 4.42 -17.75 -20.51
C TRP A 284 4.72 -18.98 -19.62
N GLU A 285 5.75 -18.93 -18.79
CA GLU A 285 6.07 -19.99 -17.82
C GLU A 285 5.03 -20.16 -16.70
N ASP A 286 4.21 -19.12 -16.46
CA ASP A 286 3.15 -19.15 -15.45
C ASP A 286 1.91 -19.92 -15.93
N ILE A 287 1.86 -20.29 -17.21
CA ILE A 287 0.70 -20.95 -17.83
C ILE A 287 1.00 -22.44 -17.95
N SER A 288 0.29 -23.23 -17.16
CA SER A 288 0.31 -24.69 -17.24
C SER A 288 -0.86 -25.23 -18.08
N GLU A 289 -0.98 -26.55 -18.21
CA GLU A 289 -2.04 -27.18 -19.00
C GLU A 289 -3.46 -26.82 -18.54
N LYS A 290 -3.66 -26.63 -17.23
CA LYS A 290 -4.99 -26.43 -16.60
C LYS A 290 -5.10 -25.16 -15.75
N LEU A 291 -3.97 -24.56 -15.38
CA LEU A 291 -3.92 -23.48 -14.40
C LEU A 291 -3.02 -22.35 -14.87
N ILE A 292 -3.31 -21.15 -14.40
CA ILE A 292 -2.46 -19.96 -14.53
C ILE A 292 -2.03 -19.53 -13.13
N HIS A 293 -0.74 -19.32 -12.93
CA HIS A 293 -0.15 -18.87 -11.69
C HIS A 293 -0.05 -17.34 -11.64
N ILE A 294 -0.79 -16.68 -10.79
CA ILE A 294 -0.77 -15.22 -10.61
C ILE A 294 -0.01 -14.92 -9.31
N HIS A 295 1.26 -14.57 -9.44
CA HIS A 295 2.16 -14.34 -8.30
C HIS A 295 2.90 -13.00 -8.32
N SER A 296 2.78 -12.25 -9.41
CA SER A 296 3.53 -11.02 -9.65
C SER A 296 2.62 -9.87 -10.07
N GLN A 297 3.16 -8.65 -10.06
CA GLN A 297 2.48 -7.47 -10.58
C GLN A 297 3.48 -6.43 -11.09
N GLN A 298 3.06 -5.65 -12.07
CA GLN A 298 3.76 -4.43 -12.47
C GLN A 298 3.45 -3.32 -11.49
N ASN A 299 4.50 -2.67 -10.96
CA ASN A 299 4.40 -1.45 -10.17
C ASN A 299 5.07 -0.30 -10.91
N ASP A 300 4.81 0.93 -10.46
CA ASP A 300 5.41 2.14 -10.99
C ASP A 300 6.13 2.93 -9.89
N ARG A 301 7.15 3.68 -10.28
CA ARG A 301 7.83 4.68 -9.42
C ARG A 301 8.14 5.93 -10.23
N GLU A 302 8.15 7.08 -9.56
CA GLU A 302 8.64 8.33 -10.14
C GLU A 302 10.16 8.35 -10.12
N THR A 303 10.76 8.74 -11.25
CA THR A 303 12.20 8.95 -11.39
C THR A 303 12.47 10.34 -11.96
N ALA A 304 13.72 10.79 -11.95
CA ALA A 304 14.09 12.07 -12.57
C ALA A 304 13.74 12.11 -14.09
N ASN A 305 13.65 10.95 -14.74
CA ASN A 305 13.34 10.81 -16.16
C ASN A 305 11.85 10.49 -16.42
N GLY A 306 10.99 10.67 -15.41
CA GLY A 306 9.57 10.36 -15.51
C GLY A 306 9.20 9.04 -14.84
N LYS A 307 8.07 8.48 -15.23
CA LYS A 307 7.49 7.29 -14.63
C LYS A 307 8.17 6.02 -15.15
N GLU A 308 8.69 5.21 -14.24
CA GLU A 308 9.31 3.91 -14.55
C GLU A 308 8.43 2.77 -14.04
N TYR A 309 8.26 1.72 -14.87
CA TYR A 309 7.55 0.50 -14.50
C TYR A 309 8.54 -0.60 -14.14
N TYR A 310 8.27 -1.34 -13.06
CA TYR A 310 9.13 -2.42 -12.63
C TYR A 310 8.35 -3.66 -12.20
N TYR A 311 8.99 -4.81 -12.36
CA TYR A 311 8.46 -6.10 -11.94
C TYR A 311 8.50 -6.22 -10.41
N ASN A 312 7.37 -6.59 -9.83
CA ASN A 312 7.27 -6.94 -8.43
C ASN A 312 6.88 -8.43 -8.31
N PRO A 313 7.75 -9.29 -7.77
CA PRO A 313 7.49 -10.73 -7.68
C PRO A 313 6.41 -11.11 -6.67
N THR A 314 5.71 -10.13 -6.08
CA THR A 314 4.66 -10.35 -5.10
C THR A 314 3.39 -9.62 -5.47
N THR A 315 2.24 -10.22 -5.19
CA THR A 315 0.94 -9.56 -5.35
C THR A 315 0.57 -8.70 -4.13
N LYS A 316 -0.52 -7.93 -4.22
CA LYS A 316 -0.89 -6.95 -3.18
C LYS A 316 -1.24 -7.58 -1.82
N ASN A 317 -1.73 -8.80 -1.79
CA ASN A 317 -2.34 -9.44 -0.61
C ASN A 317 -1.59 -10.66 -0.10
N GLU A 318 -0.28 -10.77 -0.36
CA GLU A 318 0.52 -11.87 0.15
C GLU A 318 0.75 -11.75 1.65
N LYS A 319 -0.12 -12.39 2.42
CA LYS A 319 0.02 -12.61 3.86
C LYS A 319 -0.33 -14.06 4.18
N GLY A 320 0.46 -14.71 5.03
CA GLY A 320 0.21 -16.09 5.45
C GLY A 320 0.44 -17.12 4.33
N GLU A 321 -0.52 -18.04 4.13
CA GLU A 321 -0.46 -19.12 3.15
C GLU A 321 -0.40 -18.67 1.68
N SER A 322 -0.79 -17.44 1.37
CA SER A 322 -0.75 -16.84 0.02
C SER A 322 0.60 -16.25 -0.39
N LYS A 323 1.70 -16.57 0.29
CA LYS A 323 3.02 -16.00 -0.02
C LYS A 323 3.50 -16.27 -1.45
N ASN A 324 2.97 -17.30 -2.10
CA ASN A 324 3.37 -17.74 -3.44
C ASN A 324 2.34 -17.38 -4.52
N GLY A 325 1.49 -16.36 -4.29
CA GLY A 325 0.45 -16.00 -5.25
C GLY A 325 -0.78 -16.92 -5.18
N ARG A 326 -1.49 -17.01 -6.31
CA ARG A 326 -2.68 -17.85 -6.46
C ARG A 326 -2.75 -18.50 -7.82
N TYR A 327 -3.51 -19.57 -7.92
CA TYR A 327 -3.83 -20.22 -9.18
C TYR A 327 -5.27 -19.90 -9.59
N ILE A 328 -5.46 -19.65 -10.90
CA ILE A 328 -6.78 -19.53 -11.52
C ILE A 328 -6.91 -20.60 -12.61
N PRO A 329 -8.14 -21.07 -12.91
CA PRO A 329 -8.36 -22.08 -13.94
C PRO A 329 -8.08 -21.52 -15.34
N LEU A 330 -7.43 -22.32 -16.18
CA LEU A 330 -7.28 -22.07 -17.61
C LEU A 330 -8.50 -22.62 -18.34
N THR A 331 -9.53 -21.79 -18.56
CA THR A 331 -10.73 -22.17 -19.30
C THR A 331 -10.44 -22.30 -20.81
N GLN A 332 -11.36 -22.90 -21.57
CA GLN A 332 -11.20 -23.07 -23.03
C GLN A 332 -11.12 -21.72 -23.77
N GLU A 333 -11.93 -20.75 -23.32
CA GLU A 333 -11.94 -19.39 -23.85
C GLU A 333 -10.61 -18.68 -23.61
N VAL A 334 -10.08 -18.77 -22.40
CA VAL A 334 -8.79 -18.19 -22.04
C VAL A 334 -7.67 -18.85 -22.82
N LYS A 335 -7.71 -20.19 -22.97
CA LYS A 335 -6.75 -20.95 -23.80
C LYS A 335 -6.80 -20.51 -25.26
N HIS A 336 -7.98 -20.28 -25.81
CA HIS A 336 -8.16 -19.77 -27.16
C HIS A 336 -7.53 -18.38 -27.34
N ILE A 337 -7.82 -17.45 -26.42
CA ILE A 337 -7.24 -16.08 -26.41
C ILE A 337 -5.71 -16.14 -26.43
N LEU A 338 -5.12 -16.95 -25.54
CA LEU A 338 -3.67 -17.07 -25.40
C LEU A 338 -3.03 -17.73 -26.63
N ASN A 339 -3.68 -18.72 -27.23
CA ASN A 339 -3.20 -19.36 -28.46
C ASN A 339 -3.21 -18.40 -29.65
N GLU A 340 -4.28 -17.62 -29.83
CA GLU A 340 -4.34 -16.63 -30.92
C GLU A 340 -3.30 -15.52 -30.73
N LEU A 341 -3.12 -15.03 -29.48
CA LEU A 341 -2.04 -14.09 -29.17
C LEU A 341 -0.66 -14.67 -29.52
N LYS A 342 -0.40 -15.91 -29.11
CA LYS A 342 0.88 -16.58 -29.36
C LYS A 342 1.16 -16.73 -30.85
N LYS A 343 0.17 -17.15 -31.64
CA LYS A 343 0.27 -17.22 -33.11
C LYS A 343 0.61 -15.86 -33.72
N LYS A 344 -0.01 -14.78 -33.28
CA LYS A 344 0.30 -13.41 -33.76
C LYS A 344 1.72 -13.00 -33.36
N GLN A 345 2.19 -13.31 -32.15
CA GLN A 345 3.57 -13.03 -31.74
C GLN A 345 4.58 -13.81 -32.57
N GLU A 346 4.36 -15.11 -32.80
CA GLU A 346 5.20 -15.96 -33.64
C GLU A 346 5.26 -15.45 -35.08
N ALA A 347 4.13 -15.10 -35.69
CA ALA A 347 4.05 -14.54 -37.03
C ALA A 347 4.80 -13.21 -37.22
N LEU A 348 4.95 -12.44 -36.16
CA LEU A 348 5.64 -11.15 -36.09
C LEU A 348 7.10 -11.29 -35.62
N GLY A 349 7.55 -12.48 -35.26
CA GLY A 349 8.89 -12.70 -34.70
C GLY A 349 9.09 -12.10 -33.31
N ILE A 350 8.00 -11.92 -32.52
CA ILE A 350 8.07 -11.39 -31.17
C ILE A 350 8.45 -12.51 -30.21
N HIS A 351 9.70 -12.50 -29.75
CA HIS A 351 10.20 -13.44 -28.74
C HIS A 351 10.27 -12.75 -27.39
N SER A 352 9.45 -13.18 -26.46
CA SER A 352 9.36 -12.56 -25.11
C SER A 352 8.96 -13.59 -24.05
N GLU A 353 9.44 -13.40 -22.83
CA GLU A 353 8.96 -14.13 -21.66
C GLU A 353 7.55 -13.69 -21.24
N TRP A 354 7.16 -12.45 -21.59
CA TRP A 354 5.87 -11.86 -21.20
C TRP A 354 4.75 -12.31 -22.14
N VAL A 355 3.61 -12.69 -21.54
CA VAL A 355 2.40 -13.04 -22.31
C VAL A 355 1.93 -11.82 -23.10
N PHE A 356 1.84 -10.67 -22.47
CA PHE A 356 1.37 -9.43 -23.09
C PHE A 356 2.55 -8.54 -23.48
N ALA A 357 3.41 -9.07 -24.37
CA ALA A 357 4.53 -8.35 -24.94
C ALA A 357 4.10 -7.41 -26.06
N LYS A 358 4.71 -6.23 -26.16
CA LYS A 358 4.63 -5.32 -27.30
C LYS A 358 5.49 -5.84 -28.48
N GLU A 359 5.40 -5.18 -29.63
CA GLU A 359 6.21 -5.55 -30.82
C GLU A 359 7.72 -5.49 -30.55
N ASP A 360 8.19 -4.67 -29.62
CA ASP A 360 9.59 -4.57 -29.20
C ASP A 360 10.04 -5.68 -28.24
N GLY A 361 9.17 -6.64 -27.92
CA GLY A 361 9.42 -7.72 -26.98
C GLY A 361 9.30 -7.33 -25.51
N ASN A 362 9.16 -6.05 -25.17
CA ASN A 362 8.91 -5.60 -23.81
C ASN A 362 7.45 -5.78 -23.42
N TRP A 363 7.18 -5.94 -22.14
CA TRP A 363 5.81 -6.02 -21.62
C TRP A 363 4.97 -4.77 -21.89
N THR A 364 3.66 -4.91 -21.99
CA THR A 364 2.74 -3.77 -21.96
C THR A 364 2.76 -3.07 -20.58
N THR A 365 2.13 -1.92 -20.48
CA THR A 365 2.05 -1.20 -19.20
C THR A 365 0.62 -1.11 -18.70
N THR A 366 0.47 -1.00 -17.37
CA THR A 366 -0.84 -0.79 -16.74
C THR A 366 -1.55 0.44 -17.28
N VAL A 367 -0.81 1.49 -17.68
CA VAL A 367 -1.38 2.71 -18.28
C VAL A 367 -1.88 2.44 -19.69
N ALA A 368 -1.07 1.83 -20.55
CA ALA A 368 -1.48 1.51 -21.92
C ALA A 368 -2.71 0.57 -21.97
N TYR A 369 -2.73 -0.42 -21.07
CA TYR A 369 -3.90 -1.27 -20.87
C TYR A 369 -5.14 -0.45 -20.48
N TYR A 370 -5.02 0.43 -19.46
CA TYR A 370 -6.14 1.24 -18.99
C TYR A 370 -6.67 2.21 -20.06
N GLU A 371 -5.76 2.88 -20.78
CA GLU A 371 -6.13 3.79 -21.88
C GLU A 371 -6.87 3.04 -23.00
N SER A 372 -6.43 1.83 -23.32
CA SER A 372 -7.11 0.99 -24.32
C SER A 372 -8.52 0.60 -23.81
N LEU A 373 -8.64 0.13 -22.58
CA LEU A 373 -9.92 -0.22 -22.00
C LEU A 373 -10.87 0.99 -21.92
N TYR A 374 -10.36 2.17 -21.52
CA TYR A 374 -11.13 3.40 -21.50
C TYR A 374 -11.67 3.77 -22.87
N LYS A 375 -10.82 3.80 -23.87
CA LYS A 375 -11.22 4.12 -25.27
C LYS A 375 -12.28 3.14 -25.79
N ILE A 376 -12.17 1.88 -25.48
CA ILE A 376 -13.15 0.86 -25.90
C ILE A 376 -14.48 1.07 -25.19
N CYS A 377 -14.47 1.13 -23.89
CA CYS A 377 -15.70 1.21 -23.10
C CYS A 377 -16.43 2.54 -23.29
N ILE A 378 -15.71 3.66 -23.19
CA ILE A 378 -16.33 4.99 -23.21
C ILE A 378 -16.50 5.50 -24.64
N ASP A 379 -15.40 5.54 -25.42
CA ASP A 379 -15.42 6.23 -26.72
C ASP A 379 -16.06 5.38 -27.84
N LYS A 380 -15.95 4.05 -27.77
CA LYS A 380 -16.47 3.16 -28.83
C LYS A 380 -17.82 2.53 -28.49
N LEU A 381 -17.99 2.11 -27.23
CA LEU A 381 -19.21 1.39 -26.83
C LEU A 381 -20.18 2.24 -26.01
N GLY A 382 -19.78 3.44 -25.55
CA GLY A 382 -20.64 4.34 -24.77
C GLY A 382 -21.04 3.81 -23.39
N LEU A 383 -20.21 2.93 -22.79
CA LEU A 383 -20.49 2.33 -21.49
C LEU A 383 -20.20 3.31 -20.36
N GLY A 384 -20.86 3.12 -19.21
CA GLY A 384 -20.66 3.95 -18.02
C GLY A 384 -19.41 3.62 -17.20
N LEU A 385 -18.83 2.44 -17.41
CA LEU A 385 -17.63 1.94 -16.72
C LEU A 385 -16.47 1.71 -17.67
N SER A 386 -15.24 1.89 -17.16
CA SER A 386 -14.01 1.68 -17.93
C SER A 386 -12.85 1.14 -17.09
N ASN A 387 -13.14 0.54 -15.94
CA ASN A 387 -12.11 0.04 -15.05
C ASN A 387 -12.04 -1.49 -15.04
N ASN A 388 -10.83 -2.04 -14.98
CA ASN A 388 -10.60 -3.48 -14.96
C ASN A 388 -11.27 -4.20 -13.78
N HIS A 389 -11.49 -3.48 -12.68
CA HIS A 389 -12.10 -4.03 -11.49
C HIS A 389 -13.55 -4.46 -11.70
N ALA A 390 -14.26 -3.79 -12.64
CA ALA A 390 -15.62 -4.13 -13.02
C ALA A 390 -15.76 -5.55 -13.57
N PHE A 391 -14.79 -6.05 -14.35
CA PHE A 391 -14.76 -7.45 -14.80
C PHE A 391 -14.68 -8.43 -13.62
N ARG A 392 -13.90 -8.06 -12.60
CA ARG A 392 -13.67 -8.92 -11.44
C ARG A 392 -14.90 -9.03 -10.55
N ILE A 393 -15.63 -7.91 -10.36
CA ILE A 393 -16.92 -7.92 -9.65
C ILE A 393 -17.94 -8.73 -10.44
N ALA A 394 -17.99 -8.53 -11.76
CA ALA A 394 -18.89 -9.29 -12.64
C ALA A 394 -18.61 -10.79 -12.61
N LEU A 395 -17.34 -11.21 -12.72
CA LEU A 395 -16.94 -12.61 -12.62
C LEU A 395 -17.40 -13.22 -11.30
N ASN A 396 -17.18 -12.54 -10.17
CA ASN A 396 -17.62 -13.02 -8.87
C ASN A 396 -19.13 -13.23 -8.83
N SER A 397 -19.89 -12.25 -9.29
CA SER A 397 -21.34 -12.21 -9.06
C SER A 397 -22.17 -12.94 -10.12
N TYR A 398 -21.71 -12.91 -11.39
CA TYR A 398 -22.44 -13.52 -12.51
C TYR A 398 -21.91 -14.90 -12.92
N VAL A 399 -20.73 -15.30 -12.42
CA VAL A 399 -20.17 -16.61 -12.77
C VAL A 399 -19.92 -17.45 -11.52
N LEU A 400 -19.07 -16.98 -10.58
CA LEU A 400 -18.62 -17.83 -9.47
C LEU A 400 -19.74 -18.11 -8.44
N ILE A 401 -20.62 -17.13 -8.18
CA ILE A 401 -21.79 -17.34 -7.31
C ILE A 401 -22.80 -18.33 -7.93
N PRO A 402 -23.25 -18.16 -9.19
CA PRO A 402 -24.13 -19.13 -9.83
C PRO A 402 -23.54 -20.53 -9.98
N MET A 403 -22.21 -20.68 -10.04
CA MET A 403 -21.53 -21.98 -10.00
C MET A 403 -21.59 -22.66 -8.63
N GLY A 404 -22.16 -22.01 -7.60
CA GLY A 404 -22.26 -22.55 -6.25
C GLY A 404 -21.00 -22.45 -5.40
N LEU A 405 -19.96 -21.68 -5.83
CA LEU A 405 -18.76 -21.50 -5.04
C LEU A 405 -19.04 -20.66 -3.80
N ASP A 406 -18.54 -21.09 -2.66
CA ASP A 406 -18.65 -20.34 -1.42
C ASP A 406 -17.73 -19.09 -1.38
N ALA A 407 -17.92 -18.23 -0.39
CA ALA A 407 -17.14 -16.99 -0.29
C ALA A 407 -15.63 -17.23 -0.10
N PRO A 408 -15.15 -18.22 0.68
CA PRO A 408 -13.74 -18.62 0.75
C PRO A 408 -13.16 -19.07 -0.59
N GLU A 409 -13.86 -19.91 -1.36
CA GLU A 409 -13.42 -20.38 -2.66
C GLU A 409 -13.28 -19.23 -3.67
N ARG A 410 -14.29 -18.37 -3.75
CA ARG A 410 -14.28 -17.17 -4.58
C ARG A 410 -13.16 -16.20 -4.19
N ALA A 411 -12.97 -15.98 -2.90
CA ALA A 411 -11.90 -15.14 -2.36
C ALA A 411 -10.53 -15.70 -2.75
N ARG A 412 -10.35 -17.03 -2.73
CA ARG A 412 -9.11 -17.71 -3.13
C ARG A 412 -8.81 -17.51 -4.62
N ILE A 413 -9.79 -17.73 -5.50
CA ILE A 413 -9.64 -17.52 -6.95
C ILE A 413 -9.30 -16.08 -7.25
N LEU A 414 -10.02 -15.15 -6.63
CA LEU A 414 -9.84 -13.72 -6.85
C LEU A 414 -8.66 -13.12 -6.06
N GLY A 415 -8.09 -13.81 -5.08
CA GLY A 415 -6.93 -13.36 -4.30
C GLY A 415 -7.24 -12.14 -3.42
N HIS A 416 -8.30 -12.20 -2.61
CA HIS A 416 -8.63 -11.25 -1.55
C HIS A 416 -9.17 -11.95 -0.31
N SER A 417 -9.38 -11.22 0.78
CA SER A 417 -9.98 -11.82 1.97
C SER A 417 -11.45 -12.15 1.75
N VAL A 418 -11.98 -13.12 2.49
CA VAL A 418 -13.40 -13.47 2.49
C VAL A 418 -14.26 -12.23 2.79
N GLN A 419 -13.87 -11.44 3.81
CA GLN A 419 -14.56 -10.20 4.15
C GLN A 419 -14.60 -9.21 2.97
N THR A 420 -13.47 -9.02 2.28
CA THR A 420 -13.43 -8.18 1.07
C THR A 420 -14.33 -8.71 -0.04
N ASN A 421 -14.41 -10.04 -0.20
CA ASN A 421 -15.30 -10.65 -1.18
C ASN A 421 -16.76 -10.33 -0.87
N LEU A 422 -17.18 -10.52 0.37
CA LEU A 422 -18.57 -10.28 0.80
C LEU A 422 -18.96 -8.80 0.73
N GLU A 423 -18.09 -7.89 1.21
CA GLU A 423 -18.40 -6.45 1.30
C GLU A 423 -18.39 -5.71 -0.04
N HIS A 424 -17.53 -6.11 -0.97
CA HIS A 424 -17.23 -5.30 -2.15
C HIS A 424 -17.47 -5.98 -3.49
N TYR A 425 -17.68 -7.31 -3.51
CA TYR A 425 -17.78 -8.07 -4.74
C TYR A 425 -19.04 -8.91 -4.83
N THR A 426 -19.74 -9.08 -3.72
CA THR A 426 -20.93 -9.93 -3.67
C THR A 426 -22.17 -9.05 -3.70
N PHE A 427 -22.99 -9.24 -4.72
CA PHE A 427 -24.37 -8.79 -4.71
C PHE A 427 -25.25 -9.96 -5.15
N SER A 428 -26.44 -10.06 -4.53
CA SER A 428 -27.44 -11.05 -4.89
C SER A 428 -28.54 -10.37 -5.70
N ARG A 429 -29.13 -11.10 -6.62
CA ARG A 429 -30.38 -10.70 -7.28
C ARG A 429 -31.51 -10.87 -6.27
N ASP A 430 -31.74 -9.90 -5.41
CA ASP A 430 -32.57 -10.05 -4.21
C ASP A 430 -33.95 -10.70 -4.46
N LYS A 431 -34.65 -10.35 -5.55
CA LYS A 431 -35.97 -10.91 -5.81
C LYS A 431 -35.93 -12.28 -6.50
N GLU A 432 -35.08 -12.46 -7.51
CA GLU A 432 -34.93 -13.77 -8.20
C GLU A 432 -34.32 -14.80 -7.26
N PHE A 433 -33.28 -14.43 -6.50
CA PHE A 433 -32.64 -15.29 -5.50
C PHE A 433 -33.64 -15.71 -4.40
N LEU A 434 -34.44 -14.79 -3.87
CA LEU A 434 -35.44 -15.12 -2.86
C LEU A 434 -36.54 -16.05 -3.43
N SER A 435 -36.89 -15.92 -4.70
CA SER A 435 -37.78 -16.83 -5.38
C SER A 435 -37.20 -18.25 -5.51
N GLU A 436 -35.94 -18.34 -5.98
CA GLU A 436 -35.20 -19.60 -6.09
C GLU A 436 -35.02 -20.29 -4.73
N ILE A 437 -34.68 -19.53 -3.68
CA ILE A 437 -34.61 -20.03 -2.30
C ILE A 437 -35.97 -20.51 -1.82
N GLY A 438 -37.03 -19.80 -2.17
CA GLY A 438 -38.40 -20.24 -1.86
C GLY A 438 -38.73 -21.59 -2.47
N ASP A 439 -38.35 -21.80 -3.70
CA ASP A 439 -38.57 -23.10 -4.40
C ASP A 439 -37.69 -24.21 -3.83
N LEU A 440 -36.42 -23.95 -3.55
CA LEU A 440 -35.49 -24.88 -2.88
C LEU A 440 -36.01 -25.25 -1.49
N TRP A 441 -36.51 -24.30 -0.72
CA TRP A 441 -37.06 -24.52 0.60
C TRP A 441 -38.34 -25.39 0.53
N ASN A 442 -39.20 -25.08 -0.43
CA ASN A 442 -40.40 -25.89 -0.65
C ASN A 442 -40.06 -27.33 -1.05
N ASN A 443 -39.07 -27.53 -1.91
CA ASN A 443 -38.61 -28.86 -2.31
C ASN A 443 -37.99 -29.61 -1.13
N PHE A 444 -37.12 -28.97 -0.36
CA PHE A 444 -36.55 -29.54 0.86
C PHE A 444 -37.60 -29.95 1.87
N ASN A 445 -38.63 -29.10 2.08
CA ASN A 445 -39.74 -29.44 2.98
C ASN A 445 -40.55 -30.65 2.47
N LYS A 446 -40.76 -30.79 1.16
CA LYS A 446 -41.44 -31.95 0.56
C LYS A 446 -40.60 -33.22 0.73
N GLU A 447 -39.32 -33.19 0.43
CA GLU A 447 -38.40 -34.33 0.53
C GLU A 447 -38.24 -34.83 1.97
N ASN A 448 -38.30 -33.93 2.95
CA ASN A 448 -38.13 -34.25 4.36
C ASN A 448 -39.45 -34.38 5.14
N GLY A 449 -40.61 -34.42 4.46
CA GLY A 449 -41.91 -34.61 5.08
C GLY A 449 -42.33 -33.47 6.03
N LEU A 450 -41.74 -32.26 5.87
CA LEU A 450 -42.02 -31.08 6.69
C LEU A 450 -43.17 -30.22 6.13
N SER A 451 -43.66 -30.53 4.95
CA SER A 451 -44.80 -29.84 4.33
C SER A 451 -46.13 -30.43 4.82
N LYS A 452 -46.48 -30.19 6.08
CA LYS A 452 -47.88 -30.28 6.51
C LYS A 452 -48.48 -28.88 6.46
N VAL A 453 -48.98 -28.51 5.30
CA VAL A 453 -49.96 -27.43 5.20
C VAL A 453 -51.29 -28.17 5.21
N GLY A 454 -51.99 -28.11 6.39
CA GLY A 454 -53.40 -28.47 6.50
C GLY A 454 -54.26 -27.35 5.95
#